data_c007af30cc7c85fde0e43d490998a4cf
#
_entry.id   c007af30cc7c85fde0e43d490998a4cf
#
_cell.length_a   1.000
_cell.length_b   1.000
_cell.length_c   1.000
_cell.angle_alpha   90.00
_cell.angle_beta   90.00
_cell.angle_gamma   90.00
#
_symmetry.space_group_name_H-M   'P 1'
#
loop_
_entity.id
_entity.type
_entity.pdbx_description
1 polymer ?
#
loop_
_entity_poly.entity_id
_entity_poly.type
_entity_poly.pdbx_seq_one_letter_code
_entity_poly.pdbx_strand_id
1 'polypeptide(L)'
;HQFNEKNLGIYSIYRDSNEDIWLGTTSRQGLVRITKDKKITRKFPIGEKGETISFSSIRAFLPLRKNVYLIGTRSFGLYEYDVEKKTLIQYSTEEKDPSRQLENNYVTSILRKKNGEIWISTFGAGIYQYQEGKGIVRHIGTEEGLTNEEVYTLIEYNQNIWASIDNGIAEINTKTGQVHVYDCFAGLETLEFTPQGGICLPNGEVYFSGSNGFLSFAPRSLIKTNMMPPVVLTQLTVNNKVIQPGDQSHLLDANPDDTETITLAYNQNNFSIAYCALNYILHEQNQYAYKLVGHDEDWNHVGTRKEAYYTNIAPGKYIFHVIASNNDDVWNTQGKTLEIIILSPWWKTPWAYMIYALLFIGITYTIGYYMYSKHKLELNLRMRQMEKQRMEEFHQTKIR
;
A
#
# COMPACT_ATOMS: atom_id res chain seq x y z
N HIS A 1 -44.89 -16.25 -24.82
CA HIS A 1 -46.20 -16.26 -24.12
C HIS A 1 -46.31 -17.18 -22.89
N GLN A 2 -45.22 -17.97 -22.53
CA GLN A 2 -45.26 -18.82 -21.34
C GLN A 2 -44.65 -18.14 -20.09
N PHE A 3 -44.05 -16.98 -20.22
CA PHE A 3 -43.60 -16.14 -19.13
C PHE A 3 -44.59 -14.95 -18.99
N ASN A 4 -45.73 -15.17 -18.38
CA ASN A 4 -46.72 -14.12 -18.16
C ASN A 4 -46.63 -13.59 -16.72
N GLU A 5 -45.42 -13.45 -16.19
CA GLU A 5 -45.21 -12.82 -14.86
C GLU A 5 -44.71 -11.38 -15.05
N LYS A 6 -45.55 -10.44 -14.72
CA LYS A 6 -45.21 -9.02 -14.56
C LYS A 6 -44.10 -8.97 -13.50
N ASN A 7 -42.85 -8.65 -13.87
CA ASN A 7 -41.65 -8.46 -13.02
C ASN A 7 -40.66 -9.64 -12.93
N LEU A 8 -40.51 -10.44 -13.97
CA LEU A 8 -39.39 -11.39 -14.03
C LEU A 8 -38.15 -10.63 -14.53
N GLY A 9 -37.22 -10.27 -13.65
CA GLY A 9 -35.87 -9.83 -14.03
C GLY A 9 -34.94 -11.04 -14.17
N ILE A 10 -34.15 -11.07 -15.23
CA ILE A 10 -33.11 -12.07 -15.46
C ILE A 10 -31.77 -11.38 -15.27
N TYR A 11 -30.93 -11.91 -14.37
CA TYR A 11 -29.61 -11.36 -14.08
C TYR A 11 -28.46 -12.21 -14.65
N SER A 12 -28.65 -13.52 -14.78
CA SER A 12 -27.65 -14.39 -15.35
C SER A 12 -28.26 -15.39 -16.34
N ILE A 13 -27.52 -15.66 -17.40
CA ILE A 13 -27.88 -16.62 -18.44
C ILE A 13 -26.67 -17.53 -18.64
N TYR A 14 -26.91 -18.84 -18.59
CA TYR A 14 -25.89 -19.85 -18.84
C TYR A 14 -26.42 -20.92 -19.77
N ARG A 15 -25.64 -21.33 -20.80
CA ARG A 15 -25.93 -22.45 -21.66
C ARG A 15 -25.06 -23.63 -21.27
N ASP A 16 -25.66 -24.74 -20.89
CA ASP A 16 -24.92 -25.94 -20.52
C ASP A 16 -24.53 -26.80 -21.74
N SER A 17 -23.74 -27.87 -21.49
CA SER A 17 -23.27 -28.79 -22.52
C SER A 17 -24.41 -29.58 -23.22
N ASN A 18 -25.60 -29.62 -22.61
CA ASN A 18 -26.80 -30.26 -23.22
C ASN A 18 -27.61 -29.27 -24.06
N GLU A 19 -27.07 -28.07 -24.28
CA GLU A 19 -27.75 -26.93 -24.94
C GLU A 19 -28.97 -26.38 -24.19
N ASP A 20 -29.15 -26.74 -22.93
CA ASP A 20 -30.16 -26.17 -22.09
C ASP A 20 -29.75 -24.76 -21.59
N ILE A 21 -30.71 -23.87 -21.50
CA ILE A 21 -30.50 -22.50 -21.04
C ILE A 21 -30.95 -22.41 -19.57
N TRP A 22 -30.05 -21.95 -18.73
CA TRP A 22 -30.31 -21.66 -17.34
C TRP A 22 -30.39 -20.15 -17.10
N LEU A 23 -31.43 -19.74 -16.38
CA LEU A 23 -31.69 -18.34 -16.06
C LEU A 23 -31.66 -18.13 -14.55
N GLY A 24 -30.80 -17.24 -14.08
CA GLY A 24 -30.84 -16.71 -12.73
C GLY A 24 -31.80 -15.53 -12.65
N THR A 25 -32.80 -15.63 -11.78
CA THR A 25 -33.88 -14.66 -11.75
C THR A 25 -33.84 -13.74 -10.54
N THR A 26 -34.53 -12.59 -10.66
CA THR A 26 -34.82 -11.71 -9.52
C THR A 26 -35.93 -12.32 -8.69
N SER A 27 -35.85 -12.14 -7.38
CA SER A 27 -36.85 -12.55 -6.43
C SER A 27 -37.19 -14.07 -6.44
N ARG A 28 -38.25 -14.45 -5.81
CA ARG A 28 -38.66 -15.80 -5.44
C ARG A 28 -38.86 -16.84 -6.57
N GLN A 29 -38.37 -16.56 -7.79
CA GLN A 29 -38.55 -17.44 -8.93
C GLN A 29 -37.46 -18.55 -9.04
N GLY A 30 -36.35 -18.39 -8.31
CA GLY A 30 -35.25 -19.37 -8.31
C GLY A 30 -34.52 -19.50 -9.64
N LEU A 31 -34.02 -20.70 -9.93
CA LEU A 31 -33.40 -21.05 -11.20
C LEU A 31 -34.45 -21.55 -12.20
N VAL A 32 -34.44 -20.99 -13.40
CA VAL A 32 -35.28 -21.45 -14.50
C VAL A 32 -34.42 -22.18 -15.54
N ARG A 33 -34.76 -23.41 -15.86
CA ARG A 33 -34.12 -24.19 -16.93
C ARG A 33 -35.07 -24.25 -18.11
N ILE A 34 -34.57 -23.92 -19.29
CA ILE A 34 -35.24 -24.07 -20.57
C ILE A 34 -34.47 -25.17 -21.33
N THR A 35 -35.09 -26.31 -21.50
CA THR A 35 -34.46 -27.41 -22.26
C THR A 35 -34.42 -27.11 -23.76
N LYS A 36 -33.56 -27.83 -24.49
CA LYS A 36 -33.48 -27.74 -25.96
C LYS A 36 -34.85 -27.88 -26.61
N ASP A 37 -35.73 -28.73 -26.07
CA ASP A 37 -37.11 -28.93 -26.52
C ASP A 37 -38.08 -27.83 -26.06
N LYS A 38 -37.54 -26.71 -25.58
CA LYS A 38 -38.28 -25.56 -25.07
C LYS A 38 -39.19 -25.83 -23.87
N LYS A 39 -38.96 -26.91 -23.13
CA LYS A 39 -39.68 -27.21 -21.90
C LYS A 39 -39.08 -26.38 -20.76
N ILE A 40 -39.93 -25.65 -20.05
CA ILE A 40 -39.52 -24.81 -18.95
C ILE A 40 -39.71 -25.55 -17.64
N THR A 41 -38.65 -25.61 -16.83
CA THR A 41 -38.70 -26.15 -15.46
C THR A 41 -38.12 -25.14 -14.50
N ARG A 42 -38.78 -24.97 -13.36
CA ARG A 42 -38.27 -24.17 -12.26
C ARG A 42 -37.60 -25.08 -11.24
N LYS A 43 -36.40 -24.71 -10.80
CA LYS A 43 -35.69 -25.44 -9.74
C LYS A 43 -35.44 -24.50 -8.57
N PHE A 44 -35.97 -24.88 -7.43
CA PHE A 44 -35.69 -24.21 -6.17
C PHE A 44 -34.77 -25.13 -5.38
N PRO A 45 -33.70 -24.62 -4.77
CA PRO A 45 -32.97 -25.39 -3.79
C PRO A 45 -33.88 -25.78 -2.65
N ILE A 46 -33.80 -27.05 -2.26
CA ILE A 46 -34.54 -27.61 -1.15
C ILE A 46 -33.52 -27.92 -0.05
N GLY A 47 -33.70 -27.33 1.13
CA GLY A 47 -32.86 -27.59 2.29
C GLY A 47 -33.03 -29.02 2.84
N GLU A 48 -32.18 -29.42 3.77
CA GLU A 48 -32.17 -30.77 4.37
C GLU A 48 -33.51 -31.16 5.04
N LYS A 49 -34.25 -30.14 5.52
CA LYS A 49 -35.57 -30.33 6.14
C LYS A 49 -36.74 -30.28 5.15
N GLY A 50 -36.45 -30.21 3.86
CA GLY A 50 -37.46 -30.13 2.82
C GLY A 50 -38.05 -28.73 2.61
N GLU A 51 -37.54 -27.70 3.29
CA GLU A 51 -37.92 -26.31 3.07
C GLU A 51 -37.37 -25.79 1.72
N THR A 52 -38.16 -25.01 1.03
CA THR A 52 -37.71 -24.31 -0.18
C THR A 52 -36.88 -23.11 0.21
N ILE A 53 -35.61 -23.10 -0.18
CA ILE A 53 -34.73 -21.96 0.07
C ILE A 53 -35.00 -20.90 -1.00
N SER A 54 -35.54 -19.77 -0.55
CA SER A 54 -35.81 -18.63 -1.40
C SER A 54 -34.55 -17.79 -1.57
N PHE A 55 -33.90 -17.89 -2.72
CA PHE A 55 -32.83 -16.95 -3.05
C PHE A 55 -33.41 -15.60 -3.48
N SER A 56 -32.96 -14.53 -2.84
CA SER A 56 -33.48 -13.19 -3.10
C SER A 56 -33.07 -12.60 -4.46
N SER A 57 -32.00 -13.07 -5.07
CA SER A 57 -31.56 -12.68 -6.41
C SER A 57 -30.37 -13.51 -6.80
N ILE A 58 -30.50 -14.36 -7.80
CA ILE A 58 -29.40 -15.15 -8.33
C ILE A 58 -28.65 -14.28 -9.33
N ARG A 59 -27.43 -13.91 -9.01
CA ARG A 59 -26.57 -13.04 -9.81
C ARG A 59 -25.62 -13.83 -10.71
N ALA A 60 -25.10 -14.93 -10.21
CA ALA A 60 -24.18 -15.78 -10.94
C ALA A 60 -24.55 -17.26 -10.77
N PHE A 61 -24.29 -18.04 -11.78
CA PHE A 61 -24.60 -19.47 -11.80
C PHE A 61 -23.56 -20.23 -12.61
N LEU A 62 -23.06 -21.32 -12.03
CA LEU A 62 -22.09 -22.20 -12.68
C LEU A 62 -22.35 -23.65 -12.31
N PRO A 63 -22.61 -24.58 -13.26
CA PRO A 63 -22.59 -26.00 -13.00
C PRO A 63 -21.17 -26.49 -12.67
N LEU A 64 -20.96 -27.08 -11.49
CA LEU A 64 -19.67 -27.72 -11.14
C LEU A 64 -19.51 -29.06 -11.87
N ARG A 65 -20.49 -29.89 -11.72
CA ARG A 65 -20.65 -31.22 -12.34
C ARG A 65 -22.13 -31.53 -12.47
N LYS A 66 -22.45 -32.76 -12.96
CA LYS A 66 -23.84 -33.17 -13.08
C LYS A 66 -24.56 -33.05 -11.73
N ASN A 67 -25.67 -32.30 -11.72
CA ASN A 67 -26.54 -32.05 -10.59
C ASN A 67 -25.90 -31.26 -9.39
N VAL A 68 -24.71 -30.69 -9.56
CA VAL A 68 -24.07 -29.82 -8.56
C VAL A 68 -23.78 -28.45 -9.15
N TYR A 69 -24.19 -27.41 -8.46
CA TYR A 69 -24.18 -26.04 -8.97
C TYR A 69 -23.57 -25.08 -7.95
N LEU A 70 -22.79 -24.10 -8.41
CA LEU A 70 -22.48 -22.88 -7.67
C LEU A 70 -23.51 -21.80 -8.02
N ILE A 71 -24.06 -21.17 -7.00
CA ILE A 71 -25.12 -20.16 -7.11
C ILE A 71 -24.68 -18.92 -6.34
N GLY A 72 -24.32 -17.86 -7.05
CA GLY A 72 -23.98 -16.57 -6.46
C GLY A 72 -25.23 -15.72 -6.29
N THR A 73 -25.39 -15.12 -5.11
CA THR A 73 -26.54 -14.30 -4.76
C THR A 73 -26.15 -12.87 -4.43
N ARG A 74 -27.13 -11.97 -4.37
CA ARG A 74 -26.90 -10.58 -3.99
C ARG A 74 -26.65 -10.41 -2.48
N SER A 75 -27.29 -11.21 -1.63
CA SER A 75 -27.33 -10.91 -0.19
C SER A 75 -26.97 -12.08 0.71
N PHE A 76 -26.82 -13.27 0.17
CA PHE A 76 -26.59 -14.49 0.96
C PHE A 76 -25.28 -15.21 0.60
N GLY A 77 -24.39 -14.56 -0.13
CA GLY A 77 -23.13 -15.14 -0.53
C GLY A 77 -23.26 -16.14 -1.67
N LEU A 78 -22.40 -17.16 -1.64
CA LEU A 78 -22.31 -18.24 -2.60
C LEU A 78 -22.88 -19.51 -1.98
N TYR A 79 -23.58 -20.30 -2.80
CA TYR A 79 -24.06 -21.62 -2.44
C TYR A 79 -23.48 -22.68 -3.36
N GLU A 80 -23.06 -23.80 -2.81
CA GLU A 80 -22.88 -25.06 -3.53
C GLU A 80 -24.08 -25.94 -3.25
N TYR A 81 -24.81 -26.29 -4.31
CA TYR A 81 -26.06 -27.05 -4.21
C TYR A 81 -25.95 -28.35 -4.98
N ASP A 82 -26.03 -29.48 -4.28
CA ASP A 82 -26.15 -30.84 -4.85
C ASP A 82 -27.63 -31.23 -4.88
N VAL A 83 -28.20 -31.31 -6.08
CA VAL A 83 -29.63 -31.61 -6.27
C VAL A 83 -29.97 -33.05 -5.90
N GLU A 84 -29.05 -34.02 -6.11
CA GLU A 84 -29.27 -35.43 -5.79
C GLU A 84 -29.23 -35.70 -4.30
N LYS A 85 -28.19 -35.19 -3.64
CA LYS A 85 -28.01 -35.35 -2.20
C LYS A 85 -28.89 -34.39 -1.38
N LYS A 86 -29.49 -33.39 -2.03
CA LYS A 86 -30.23 -32.30 -1.40
C LYS A 86 -29.39 -31.58 -0.32
N THR A 87 -28.07 -31.49 -0.54
CA THR A 87 -27.16 -30.77 0.35
C THR A 87 -26.91 -29.37 -0.17
N LEU A 88 -26.89 -28.41 0.75
CA LEU A 88 -26.60 -27.00 0.46
C LEU A 88 -25.48 -26.54 1.38
N ILE A 89 -24.36 -26.13 0.80
CA ILE A 89 -23.25 -25.51 1.52
C ILE A 89 -23.26 -24.03 1.21
N GLN A 90 -23.24 -23.20 2.24
CA GLN A 90 -23.19 -21.74 2.13
C GLN A 90 -21.77 -21.24 2.36
N TYR A 91 -21.40 -20.22 1.62
CA TYR A 91 -20.19 -19.40 1.76
C TYR A 91 -20.66 -17.96 1.97
N SER A 92 -20.39 -17.37 3.14
CA SER A 92 -20.92 -16.05 3.50
C SER A 92 -20.05 -15.35 4.53
N THR A 93 -20.41 -14.12 4.86
CA THR A 93 -19.75 -13.33 5.91
C THR A 93 -20.02 -13.87 7.31
N GLU A 94 -21.05 -14.70 7.50
CA GLU A 94 -21.43 -15.26 8.79
C GLU A 94 -20.72 -16.57 9.10
N GLU A 95 -20.08 -17.18 8.10
CA GLU A 95 -19.33 -18.43 8.25
C GLU A 95 -18.07 -18.21 9.06
N LYS A 96 -17.79 -19.12 10.00
CA LYS A 96 -16.59 -19.07 10.85
C LYS A 96 -15.43 -19.91 10.29
N ASP A 97 -15.73 -20.83 9.39
CA ASP A 97 -14.74 -21.65 8.70
C ASP A 97 -14.07 -20.79 7.60
N PRO A 98 -12.76 -20.53 7.68
CA PRO A 98 -12.06 -19.73 6.67
C PRO A 98 -12.24 -20.23 5.23
N SER A 99 -12.44 -21.54 5.06
CA SER A 99 -12.69 -22.15 3.75
C SER A 99 -14.09 -21.82 3.19
N ARG A 100 -14.96 -21.25 4.00
CA ARG A 100 -16.35 -20.86 3.64
C ARG A 100 -16.63 -19.39 3.88
N GLN A 101 -15.68 -18.66 4.43
CA GLN A 101 -15.85 -17.26 4.75
C GLN A 101 -15.70 -16.39 3.51
N LEU A 102 -16.62 -15.47 3.31
CA LEU A 102 -16.53 -14.35 2.38
C LEU A 102 -16.56 -13.06 3.20
N GLU A 103 -15.91 -12.01 2.72
CA GLU A 103 -15.98 -10.69 3.36
C GLU A 103 -17.18 -9.86 2.88
N ASN A 104 -17.80 -10.26 1.76
CA ASN A 104 -19.05 -9.66 1.26
C ASN A 104 -19.95 -10.73 0.64
N ASN A 105 -21.26 -10.64 0.94
CA ASN A 105 -22.28 -11.58 0.47
C ASN A 105 -22.79 -11.32 -0.95
N TYR A 106 -22.40 -10.21 -1.58
CA TYR A 106 -22.84 -9.90 -2.93
C TYR A 106 -21.88 -10.50 -3.97
N VAL A 107 -22.19 -11.70 -4.45
CA VAL A 107 -21.46 -12.36 -5.53
C VAL A 107 -21.92 -11.80 -6.87
N THR A 108 -21.00 -11.24 -7.64
CA THR A 108 -21.28 -10.57 -8.92
C THR A 108 -21.03 -11.46 -10.13
N SER A 109 -19.96 -12.28 -10.10
CA SER A 109 -19.59 -13.14 -11.22
C SER A 109 -18.97 -14.45 -10.73
N ILE A 110 -19.11 -15.53 -11.51
CA ILE A 110 -18.43 -16.81 -11.33
C ILE A 110 -17.83 -17.21 -12.67
N LEU A 111 -16.51 -17.40 -12.70
CA LEU A 111 -15.75 -17.76 -13.88
C LEU A 111 -15.13 -19.16 -13.72
N ARG A 112 -15.36 -20.07 -14.66
CA ARG A 112 -14.53 -21.27 -14.83
C ARG A 112 -13.54 -21.02 -15.95
N LYS A 113 -12.26 -21.07 -15.61
CA LYS A 113 -11.17 -21.00 -16.59
C LYS A 113 -11.05 -22.29 -17.39
N LYS A 114 -10.41 -22.21 -18.55
CA LYS A 114 -10.15 -23.36 -19.42
C LYS A 114 -9.34 -24.46 -18.74
N ASN A 115 -8.49 -24.12 -17.77
CA ASN A 115 -7.72 -25.06 -16.95
C ASN A 115 -8.54 -25.70 -15.81
N GLY A 116 -9.82 -25.33 -15.65
CA GLY A 116 -10.74 -25.84 -14.63
C GLY A 116 -10.77 -25.05 -13.33
N GLU A 117 -9.89 -24.08 -13.12
CA GLU A 117 -9.95 -23.18 -11.95
C GLU A 117 -11.25 -22.39 -11.92
N ILE A 118 -11.81 -22.21 -10.72
CA ILE A 118 -13.04 -21.44 -10.52
C ILE A 118 -12.72 -20.21 -9.70
N TRP A 119 -13.17 -19.08 -10.20
CA TRP A 119 -12.97 -17.78 -9.60
C TRP A 119 -14.30 -17.06 -9.42
N ILE A 120 -14.44 -16.35 -8.32
CA ILE A 120 -15.67 -15.71 -7.87
C ILE A 120 -15.35 -14.26 -7.57
N SER A 121 -16.15 -13.32 -8.05
CA SER A 121 -16.04 -11.92 -7.70
C SER A 121 -17.19 -11.48 -6.80
N THR A 122 -16.90 -10.48 -5.99
CA THR A 122 -17.85 -9.86 -5.07
C THR A 122 -17.89 -8.35 -5.25
N PHE A 123 -18.99 -7.74 -4.83
CA PHE A 123 -19.15 -6.30 -4.78
C PHE A 123 -18.66 -5.79 -3.42
N GLY A 124 -17.38 -5.39 -3.35
CA GLY A 124 -16.77 -4.80 -2.16
C GLY A 124 -15.93 -5.75 -1.29
N ALA A 125 -15.49 -6.91 -1.86
CA ALA A 125 -14.50 -7.77 -1.23
C ALA A 125 -13.66 -8.55 -2.26
N GLY A 126 -13.40 -7.96 -3.43
CA GLY A 126 -12.47 -8.49 -4.39
C GLY A 126 -12.86 -9.82 -5.03
N ILE A 127 -11.86 -10.69 -5.20
CA ILE A 127 -11.95 -11.92 -6.01
C ILE A 127 -11.48 -13.11 -5.17
N TYR A 128 -12.21 -14.22 -5.25
CA TYR A 128 -11.91 -15.45 -4.54
C TYR A 128 -11.65 -16.60 -5.51
N GLN A 129 -10.68 -17.45 -5.19
CA GLN A 129 -10.51 -18.74 -5.85
C GLN A 129 -11.25 -19.80 -5.06
N TYR A 130 -12.13 -20.52 -5.75
CA TYR A 130 -12.87 -21.66 -5.21
C TYR A 130 -12.31 -22.97 -5.74
N GLN A 131 -12.16 -23.96 -4.87
CA GLN A 131 -11.81 -25.32 -5.24
C GLN A 131 -12.85 -26.29 -4.71
N GLU A 132 -13.42 -27.13 -5.58
CA GLU A 132 -14.39 -28.14 -5.18
C GLU A 132 -13.82 -29.05 -4.07
N GLY A 133 -14.60 -29.27 -3.00
CA GLY A 133 -14.22 -30.05 -1.85
C GLY A 133 -13.31 -29.35 -0.83
N LYS A 134 -12.74 -28.20 -1.17
CA LYS A 134 -11.92 -27.39 -0.23
C LYS A 134 -12.54 -26.02 0.11
N GLY A 135 -13.45 -25.53 -0.74
CA GLY A 135 -14.04 -24.22 -0.60
C GLY A 135 -13.16 -23.08 -1.13
N ILE A 136 -13.10 -21.97 -0.41
CA ILE A 136 -12.27 -20.81 -0.72
C ILE A 136 -10.81 -21.12 -0.38
N VAL A 137 -9.92 -21.00 -1.35
CA VAL A 137 -8.49 -21.34 -1.20
C VAL A 137 -7.57 -20.15 -1.38
N ARG A 138 -8.08 -19.04 -1.94
CA ARG A 138 -7.32 -17.81 -2.14
C ARG A 138 -8.25 -16.61 -2.22
N HIS A 139 -7.78 -15.47 -1.74
CA HIS A 139 -8.40 -14.16 -1.86
C HIS A 139 -7.46 -13.20 -2.61
N ILE A 140 -8.00 -12.28 -3.37
CA ILE A 140 -7.29 -11.20 -4.05
C ILE A 140 -8.10 -9.92 -3.80
N GLY A 141 -7.54 -9.05 -3.01
CA GLY A 141 -8.09 -7.77 -2.61
C GLY A 141 -7.11 -6.62 -2.80
N THR A 142 -7.27 -5.58 -2.01
CA THR A 142 -6.39 -4.40 -2.04
C THR A 142 -4.96 -4.72 -1.59
N GLU A 143 -4.76 -5.71 -0.72
CA GLU A 143 -3.43 -6.15 -0.28
C GLU A 143 -2.63 -6.78 -1.44
N GLU A 144 -3.30 -7.43 -2.40
CA GLU A 144 -2.68 -8.01 -3.58
C GLU A 144 -2.57 -7.03 -4.76
N GLY A 145 -3.08 -5.80 -4.62
CA GLY A 145 -2.92 -4.71 -5.59
C GLY A 145 -4.18 -4.32 -6.36
N LEU A 146 -5.38 -4.78 -5.97
CA LEU A 146 -6.61 -4.18 -6.50
C LEU A 146 -6.75 -2.75 -5.95
N THR A 147 -7.05 -1.80 -6.82
CA THR A 147 -7.33 -0.41 -6.41
C THR A 147 -8.73 -0.22 -5.85
N ASN A 148 -9.64 -1.14 -6.19
CA ASN A 148 -11.01 -1.19 -5.68
C ASN A 148 -11.50 -2.64 -5.62
N GLU A 149 -12.20 -3.01 -4.56
CA GLU A 149 -12.73 -4.36 -4.34
C GLU A 149 -14.17 -4.56 -4.87
N GLU A 150 -14.76 -3.53 -5.47
CA GLU A 150 -16.02 -3.65 -6.20
C GLU A 150 -15.78 -4.26 -7.58
N VAL A 151 -15.87 -5.58 -7.67
CA VAL A 151 -15.63 -6.34 -8.90
C VAL A 151 -16.93 -6.78 -9.53
N TYR A 152 -17.15 -6.44 -10.80
CA TYR A 152 -18.43 -6.69 -11.49
C TYR A 152 -18.41 -7.96 -12.34
N THR A 153 -17.37 -8.16 -13.15
CA THR A 153 -17.32 -9.27 -14.12
C THR A 153 -15.90 -9.81 -14.24
N LEU A 154 -15.78 -11.13 -14.36
CA LEU A 154 -14.53 -11.84 -14.61
C LEU A 154 -14.52 -12.46 -16.01
N ILE A 155 -13.42 -12.31 -16.74
CA ILE A 155 -13.18 -12.91 -18.06
C ILE A 155 -11.80 -13.56 -18.07
N GLU A 156 -11.67 -14.71 -18.74
CA GLU A 156 -10.36 -15.33 -19.00
C GLU A 156 -9.80 -14.89 -20.35
N TYR A 157 -8.55 -14.40 -20.32
CA TYR A 157 -7.75 -14.21 -21.53
C TYR A 157 -6.29 -14.59 -21.25
N ASN A 158 -5.71 -15.43 -22.10
CA ASN A 158 -4.31 -15.90 -21.99
C ASN A 158 -3.90 -16.41 -20.59
N GLN A 159 -4.76 -17.23 -19.96
CA GLN A 159 -4.59 -17.78 -18.61
C GLN A 159 -4.70 -16.74 -17.46
N ASN A 160 -4.71 -15.45 -17.76
CA ASN A 160 -4.99 -14.41 -16.79
C ASN A 160 -6.50 -14.17 -16.65
N ILE A 161 -6.88 -13.59 -15.54
CA ILE A 161 -8.24 -13.08 -15.35
C ILE A 161 -8.23 -11.58 -15.65
N TRP A 162 -9.23 -11.16 -16.40
CA TRP A 162 -9.55 -9.75 -16.62
C TRP A 162 -10.83 -9.45 -15.88
N ALA A 163 -10.78 -8.47 -15.00
CA ALA A 163 -11.90 -8.08 -14.16
C ALA A 163 -12.29 -6.63 -14.42
N SER A 164 -13.59 -6.37 -14.58
CA SER A 164 -14.08 -5.00 -14.48
C SER A 164 -14.28 -4.65 -13.01
N ILE A 165 -13.66 -3.55 -12.58
CA ILE A 165 -13.73 -3.01 -11.22
C ILE A 165 -14.29 -1.59 -11.27
N ASP A 166 -14.64 -1.03 -10.11
CA ASP A 166 -15.03 0.38 -10.08
C ASP A 166 -13.86 1.25 -10.55
N ASN A 167 -14.14 2.10 -11.55
CA ASN A 167 -13.19 3.00 -12.21
C ASN A 167 -12.06 2.34 -13.03
N GLY A 168 -12.20 1.05 -13.46
CA GLY A 168 -11.14 0.48 -14.27
C GLY A 168 -11.28 -0.99 -14.62
N ILE A 169 -10.17 -1.55 -15.10
CA ILE A 169 -10.03 -2.97 -15.41
C ILE A 169 -8.78 -3.49 -14.72
N ALA A 170 -8.88 -4.65 -14.09
CA ALA A 170 -7.74 -5.35 -13.50
C ALA A 170 -7.35 -6.59 -14.34
N GLU A 171 -6.05 -6.72 -14.63
CA GLU A 171 -5.45 -7.97 -15.11
C GLU A 171 -4.83 -8.69 -13.92
N ILE A 172 -5.26 -9.92 -13.68
CA ILE A 172 -4.77 -10.74 -12.57
C ILE A 172 -4.02 -11.95 -13.14
N ASN A 173 -2.74 -12.05 -12.82
CA ASN A 173 -1.96 -13.25 -13.10
C ASN A 173 -2.27 -14.31 -12.04
N THR A 174 -3.03 -15.33 -12.40
CA THR A 174 -3.49 -16.34 -11.44
C THR A 174 -2.38 -17.24 -10.89
N LYS A 175 -1.21 -17.31 -11.53
CA LYS A 175 -0.05 -18.07 -11.05
C LYS A 175 0.74 -17.32 -9.98
N THR A 176 1.08 -16.06 -10.26
CA THR A 176 1.90 -15.23 -9.36
C THR A 176 1.04 -14.48 -8.33
N GLY A 177 -0.19 -14.14 -8.68
CA GLY A 177 -1.08 -13.28 -7.91
C GLY A 177 -0.88 -11.80 -8.18
N GLN A 178 0.04 -11.43 -9.06
CA GLN A 178 0.21 -10.04 -9.44
C GLN A 178 -1.06 -9.49 -10.07
N VAL A 179 -1.46 -8.32 -9.62
CA VAL A 179 -2.58 -7.54 -10.14
C VAL A 179 -2.02 -6.31 -10.84
N HIS A 180 -2.51 -6.05 -12.03
CA HIS A 180 -2.22 -4.82 -12.76
C HIS A 180 -3.54 -4.13 -13.10
N VAL A 181 -3.69 -2.86 -12.71
CA VAL A 181 -4.92 -2.11 -12.89
C VAL A 181 -4.75 -1.05 -13.99
N TYR A 182 -5.68 -1.05 -14.93
CA TYR A 182 -5.84 -0.04 -15.96
C TYR A 182 -7.08 0.78 -15.58
N ASP A 183 -6.88 2.05 -15.26
CA ASP A 183 -7.95 2.95 -14.83
C ASP A 183 -8.30 3.98 -15.91
N CYS A 184 -9.16 4.95 -15.59
CA CYS A 184 -9.56 6.01 -16.51
C CYS A 184 -8.38 6.87 -16.99
N PHE A 185 -7.27 6.94 -16.23
CA PHE A 185 -6.06 7.63 -16.66
C PHE A 185 -5.33 6.90 -17.79
N ALA A 186 -5.59 5.59 -17.95
CA ALA A 186 -5.12 4.82 -19.12
C ALA A 186 -5.91 5.09 -20.40
N GLY A 187 -6.76 6.12 -20.44
CA GLY A 187 -7.60 6.47 -21.57
C GLY A 187 -8.89 5.66 -21.65
N LEU A 188 -9.27 4.97 -20.57
CA LEU A 188 -10.56 4.32 -20.44
C LEU A 188 -11.61 5.35 -20.06
N GLU A 189 -12.70 5.44 -20.83
CA GLU A 189 -13.85 6.23 -20.40
C GLU A 189 -14.45 5.61 -19.14
N THR A 190 -14.86 6.44 -18.18
CA THR A 190 -15.55 6.00 -16.96
C THR A 190 -16.86 5.33 -17.31
N LEU A 191 -16.92 4.03 -17.13
CA LEU A 191 -18.12 3.22 -17.29
C LEU A 191 -18.58 2.70 -15.93
N GLU A 192 -19.85 2.87 -15.64
CA GLU A 192 -20.48 2.15 -14.52
C GLU A 192 -20.71 0.70 -14.99
N PHE A 193 -19.77 -0.18 -14.71
CA PHE A 193 -19.85 -1.56 -15.14
C PHE A 193 -21.03 -2.32 -14.54
N THR A 194 -21.53 -3.30 -15.30
CA THR A 194 -22.65 -4.15 -14.87
C THR A 194 -22.17 -5.57 -14.54
N PRO A 195 -22.72 -6.20 -13.47
CA PRO A 195 -22.41 -7.59 -13.16
C PRO A 195 -22.74 -8.52 -14.32
N GLN A 196 -21.91 -9.55 -14.56
CA GLN A 196 -22.02 -10.53 -15.65
C GLN A 196 -21.96 -9.92 -17.08
N GLY A 197 -21.59 -8.65 -17.17
CA GLY A 197 -21.55 -7.92 -18.42
C GLY A 197 -20.19 -7.99 -19.11
N GLY A 198 -19.75 -9.19 -19.55
CA GLY A 198 -18.47 -9.28 -20.24
C GLY A 198 -18.31 -10.54 -21.09
N ILE A 199 -17.51 -10.41 -22.16
CA ILE A 199 -17.19 -11.50 -23.09
C ILE A 199 -15.81 -11.30 -23.69
N CYS A 200 -15.10 -12.40 -23.91
CA CYS A 200 -13.90 -12.43 -24.76
C CYS A 200 -14.26 -13.12 -26.08
N LEU A 201 -14.06 -12.41 -27.18
CA LEU A 201 -14.31 -12.95 -28.53
C LEU A 201 -13.16 -13.83 -29.01
N PRO A 202 -13.40 -14.70 -30.01
CA PRO A 202 -12.36 -15.58 -30.58
C PRO A 202 -11.17 -14.84 -31.19
N ASN A 203 -11.35 -13.59 -31.63
CA ASN A 203 -10.26 -12.72 -32.12
C ASN A 203 -9.38 -12.14 -30.98
N GLY A 204 -9.74 -12.39 -29.73
CA GLY A 204 -9.03 -11.94 -28.54
C GLY A 204 -9.43 -10.54 -28.04
N GLU A 205 -10.47 -9.93 -28.61
CA GLU A 205 -11.06 -8.71 -28.07
C GLU A 205 -11.93 -9.02 -26.85
N VAL A 206 -11.76 -8.21 -25.82
CA VAL A 206 -12.53 -8.25 -24.57
C VAL A 206 -13.53 -7.11 -24.56
N TYR A 207 -14.74 -7.41 -24.13
CA TYR A 207 -15.83 -6.46 -23.98
C TYR A 207 -16.34 -6.51 -22.55
N PHE A 208 -16.50 -5.35 -21.93
CA PHE A 208 -17.21 -5.18 -20.66
C PHE A 208 -18.38 -4.23 -20.86
N SER A 209 -19.57 -4.59 -20.37
CA SER A 209 -20.74 -3.74 -20.46
C SER A 209 -20.88 -2.83 -19.22
N GLY A 210 -21.39 -1.64 -19.44
CA GLY A 210 -21.77 -0.69 -18.42
C GLY A 210 -23.19 -0.16 -18.66
N SER A 211 -23.69 0.66 -17.72
CA SER A 211 -25.02 1.26 -17.80
C SER A 211 -25.18 2.22 -18.98
N ASN A 212 -24.10 2.86 -19.42
CA ASN A 212 -24.05 3.89 -20.46
C ASN A 212 -23.31 3.45 -21.73
N GLY A 213 -22.99 2.15 -21.89
CA GLY A 213 -22.30 1.65 -23.06
C GLY A 213 -21.53 0.37 -22.80
N PHE A 214 -20.48 0.15 -23.56
CA PHE A 214 -19.56 -0.94 -23.36
C PHE A 214 -18.11 -0.49 -23.64
N LEU A 215 -17.17 -1.11 -22.93
CA LEU A 215 -15.76 -0.96 -23.18
C LEU A 215 -15.27 -2.14 -24.01
N SER A 216 -14.53 -1.88 -25.08
CA SER A 216 -13.87 -2.92 -25.87
C SER A 216 -12.38 -2.63 -26.00
N PHE A 217 -11.56 -3.65 -25.85
CA PHE A 217 -10.12 -3.55 -26.03
C PHE A 217 -9.52 -4.91 -26.37
N ALA A 218 -8.35 -4.89 -26.99
CA ALA A 218 -7.55 -6.08 -27.18
C ALA A 218 -6.45 -6.10 -26.10
N PRO A 219 -6.44 -7.05 -25.15
CA PRO A 219 -5.43 -7.09 -24.09
C PRO A 219 -3.98 -7.09 -24.62
N ARG A 220 -3.76 -7.69 -25.78
CA ARG A 220 -2.45 -7.70 -26.46
C ARG A 220 -1.97 -6.31 -26.93
N SER A 221 -2.87 -5.34 -27.08
CA SER A 221 -2.54 -3.97 -27.48
C SER A 221 -2.28 -3.03 -26.30
N LEU A 222 -2.53 -3.50 -25.08
CA LEU A 222 -2.17 -2.77 -23.87
C LEU A 222 -0.65 -2.86 -23.70
N ILE A 223 0.01 -1.75 -23.93
CA ILE A 223 1.47 -1.67 -23.92
C ILE A 223 1.95 -1.67 -22.48
N LYS A 224 2.65 -2.73 -22.07
CA LYS A 224 3.46 -2.70 -20.83
C LYS A 224 4.79 -2.02 -21.15
N THR A 225 5.08 -0.97 -20.46
CA THR A 225 6.33 -0.22 -20.64
C THR A 225 7.43 -0.82 -19.77
N ASN A 226 8.44 -1.41 -20.38
CA ASN A 226 9.67 -1.85 -19.70
C ASN A 226 10.66 -0.68 -19.47
N MET A 227 10.25 0.56 -19.71
CA MET A 227 11.11 1.72 -19.55
C MET A 227 11.29 2.03 -18.07
N MET A 228 12.54 1.99 -17.61
CA MET A 228 12.92 2.46 -16.28
C MET A 228 12.83 3.99 -16.25
N PRO A 229 11.97 4.60 -15.43
CA PRO A 229 11.83 6.04 -15.43
C PRO A 229 13.08 6.71 -14.82
N PRO A 230 13.66 7.73 -15.45
CA PRO A 230 14.68 8.57 -14.79
C PRO A 230 14.08 9.24 -13.56
N VAL A 231 14.85 9.29 -12.47
CA VAL A 231 14.46 9.97 -11.23
C VAL A 231 15.22 11.29 -11.14
N VAL A 232 14.51 12.37 -10.86
CA VAL A 232 15.06 13.71 -10.70
C VAL A 232 14.69 14.31 -9.35
N LEU A 233 15.59 15.12 -8.78
CA LEU A 233 15.32 15.89 -7.57
C LEU A 233 14.72 17.25 -7.99
N THR A 234 13.54 17.57 -7.47
CA THR A 234 12.78 18.74 -7.91
C THR A 234 12.91 19.92 -6.95
N GLN A 235 13.02 19.66 -5.65
CA GLN A 235 13.06 20.71 -4.65
C GLN A 235 13.82 20.28 -3.40
N LEU A 236 14.57 21.23 -2.81
CA LEU A 236 15.15 21.12 -1.49
C LEU A 236 14.47 22.12 -0.56
N THR A 237 14.03 21.66 0.60
CA THR A 237 13.47 22.52 1.66
C THR A 237 14.30 22.34 2.92
N VAL A 238 14.74 23.44 3.56
CA VAL A 238 15.51 23.42 4.80
C VAL A 238 14.81 24.30 5.83
N ASN A 239 14.53 23.76 7.01
CA ASN A 239 13.79 24.45 8.08
C ASN A 239 12.47 25.09 7.58
N ASN A 240 11.70 24.35 6.78
CA ASN A 240 10.44 24.78 6.17
C ASN A 240 10.56 25.95 5.16
N LYS A 241 11.78 26.23 4.67
CA LYS A 241 12.01 27.20 3.61
C LYS A 241 12.52 26.50 2.36
N VAL A 242 11.86 26.73 1.24
CA VAL A 242 12.30 26.25 -0.06
C VAL A 242 13.60 26.97 -0.43
N ILE A 243 14.62 26.21 -0.80
CA ILE A 243 15.93 26.72 -1.21
C ILE A 243 15.94 26.85 -2.73
N GLN A 244 16.31 28.04 -3.19
CA GLN A 244 16.44 28.37 -4.62
C GLN A 244 17.92 28.45 -4.99
N PRO A 245 18.30 28.03 -6.22
CA PRO A 245 19.67 28.25 -6.72
C PRO A 245 20.07 29.72 -6.66
N GLY A 246 21.24 30.03 -6.06
CA GLY A 246 21.78 31.37 -5.96
C GLY A 246 21.07 32.28 -4.94
N ASP A 247 20.22 31.75 -4.06
CA ASP A 247 19.61 32.51 -2.99
C ASP A 247 20.63 32.89 -1.89
N GLN A 248 20.19 33.69 -0.90
CA GLN A 248 21.05 34.16 0.20
C GLN A 248 21.54 33.02 1.11
N SER A 249 20.99 31.83 1.00
CA SER A 249 21.44 30.69 1.80
C SER A 249 22.74 30.08 1.32
N HIS A 250 23.11 30.30 0.03
CA HIS A 250 24.25 29.70 -0.66
C HIS A 250 24.33 28.17 -0.49
N LEU A 251 23.17 27.50 -0.35
CA LEU A 251 23.09 26.04 -0.19
C LEU A 251 23.04 25.31 -1.52
N LEU A 252 22.54 25.97 -2.58
CA LEU A 252 22.46 25.44 -3.92
C LEU A 252 23.06 26.44 -4.92
N ASP A 253 24.06 26.00 -5.66
CA ASP A 253 24.64 26.76 -6.78
C ASP A 253 23.90 26.47 -8.10
N ALA A 254 23.26 25.31 -8.20
CA ALA A 254 22.49 24.84 -9.35
C ALA A 254 21.16 24.25 -8.90
N ASN A 255 20.34 23.74 -9.84
CA ASN A 255 19.13 23.02 -9.51
C ASN A 255 19.45 21.79 -8.61
N PRO A 256 18.52 21.35 -7.74
CA PRO A 256 18.74 20.19 -6.88
C PRO A 256 19.20 18.94 -7.65
N ASP A 257 18.70 18.76 -8.87
CA ASP A 257 19.07 17.61 -9.70
C ASP A 257 20.51 17.66 -10.24
N ASP A 258 21.04 18.86 -10.49
CA ASP A 258 22.41 19.07 -10.98
C ASP A 258 23.43 19.19 -9.82
N THR A 259 22.96 19.15 -8.57
CA THR A 259 23.80 19.28 -7.37
C THR A 259 24.20 17.89 -6.87
N GLU A 260 25.51 17.66 -6.73
CA GLU A 260 26.03 16.39 -6.20
C GLU A 260 26.14 16.38 -4.67
N THR A 261 26.45 17.54 -4.08
CA THR A 261 26.72 17.66 -2.62
C THR A 261 26.10 18.93 -2.06
N ILE A 262 25.43 18.83 -0.93
CA ILE A 262 24.96 19.99 -0.15
C ILE A 262 25.61 19.99 1.23
N THR A 263 25.92 21.20 1.75
CA THR A 263 26.49 21.37 3.08
C THR A 263 25.55 22.17 3.97
N LEU A 264 24.98 21.52 4.99
CA LEU A 264 24.05 22.09 5.95
C LEU A 264 24.77 22.49 7.25
N ALA A 265 24.44 23.63 7.80
CA ALA A 265 24.89 24.00 9.13
C ALA A 265 24.19 23.11 10.20
N TYR A 266 24.77 23.02 11.41
CA TYR A 266 24.25 22.21 12.51
C TYR A 266 22.79 22.52 12.90
N ASN A 267 22.32 23.74 12.65
CA ASN A 267 20.95 24.20 12.91
C ASN A 267 20.03 24.07 11.68
N GLN A 268 20.52 23.50 10.59
CA GLN A 268 19.78 23.22 9.34
C GLN A 268 19.55 21.71 9.19
N ASN A 269 19.33 21.03 10.29
CA ASN A 269 19.21 19.57 10.38
C ASN A 269 17.79 19.03 10.17
N ASN A 270 16.86 19.92 9.80
CA ASN A 270 15.51 19.55 9.37
C ASN A 270 15.36 19.92 7.90
N PHE A 271 15.18 18.94 7.05
CA PHE A 271 15.08 19.16 5.61
C PHE A 271 14.14 18.15 4.94
N SER A 272 13.61 18.53 3.80
CA SER A 272 12.89 17.63 2.91
C SER A 272 13.41 17.74 1.48
N ILE A 273 13.33 16.64 0.76
CA ILE A 273 13.77 16.52 -0.63
C ILE A 273 12.59 16.00 -1.43
N ALA A 274 12.13 16.82 -2.38
CA ALA A 274 11.12 16.40 -3.33
C ALA A 274 11.79 15.81 -4.58
N TYR A 275 11.16 14.78 -5.13
CA TYR A 275 11.65 14.02 -6.29
C TYR A 275 10.50 13.65 -7.20
N CYS A 276 10.83 13.33 -8.44
CA CYS A 276 9.85 12.88 -9.43
C CYS A 276 10.49 11.85 -10.37
N ALA A 277 9.72 10.84 -10.74
CA ALA A 277 10.07 9.94 -11.84
C ALA A 277 9.54 10.53 -13.16
N LEU A 278 10.39 10.62 -14.17
CA LEU A 278 10.03 11.14 -15.49
C LEU A 278 9.34 10.05 -16.32
N ASN A 279 8.17 9.62 -15.84
CA ASN A 279 7.24 8.77 -16.56
C ASN A 279 5.97 9.58 -16.83
N TYR A 280 5.67 9.81 -18.11
CA TYR A 280 4.50 10.60 -18.53
C TYR A 280 3.25 9.74 -18.76
N ILE A 281 3.41 8.41 -18.69
CA ILE A 281 2.32 7.46 -18.78
C ILE A 281 1.91 7.11 -17.35
N LEU A 282 0.68 7.45 -16.94
CA LEU A 282 0.13 7.13 -15.61
C LEU A 282 1.07 7.54 -14.45
N HIS A 283 1.62 8.75 -14.52
CA HIS A 283 2.61 9.28 -13.56
C HIS A 283 2.13 9.28 -12.09
N GLU A 284 0.81 9.17 -11.86
CA GLU A 284 0.22 9.08 -10.52
C GLU A 284 0.42 7.68 -9.88
N GLN A 285 0.64 6.66 -10.71
CA GLN A 285 0.88 5.28 -10.25
C GLN A 285 2.37 4.96 -10.03
N ASN A 286 3.27 5.90 -10.33
CA ASN A 286 4.70 5.71 -10.06
C ASN A 286 4.93 5.50 -8.56
N GLN A 287 5.68 4.45 -8.21
CA GLN A 287 6.03 4.17 -6.83
C GLN A 287 7.47 4.62 -6.54
N TYR A 288 7.71 4.95 -5.28
CA TYR A 288 8.99 5.47 -4.83
C TYR A 288 9.48 4.76 -3.59
N ALA A 289 10.79 4.62 -3.50
CA ALA A 289 11.47 4.26 -2.28
C ALA A 289 12.72 5.12 -2.12
N TYR A 290 13.03 5.51 -0.89
CA TYR A 290 14.23 6.29 -0.60
C TYR A 290 14.94 5.78 0.65
N LYS A 291 16.22 6.14 0.77
CA LYS A 291 17.06 5.80 1.90
C LYS A 291 18.09 6.90 2.12
N LEU A 292 18.28 7.32 3.36
CA LEU A 292 19.39 8.15 3.78
C LEU A 292 20.50 7.25 4.34
N VAL A 293 21.45 6.89 3.51
CA VAL A 293 22.58 6.02 3.88
C VAL A 293 23.40 6.68 4.98
N GLY A 294 23.63 5.98 6.08
CA GLY A 294 24.23 6.49 7.30
C GLY A 294 23.23 6.89 8.38
N HIS A 295 21.92 6.89 8.07
CA HIS A 295 20.84 7.16 9.01
C HIS A 295 19.79 6.05 9.01
N ASP A 296 19.23 5.70 7.83
CA ASP A 296 18.21 4.68 7.69
C ASP A 296 18.85 3.28 7.62
N GLU A 297 18.25 2.29 8.28
CA GLU A 297 18.69 0.88 8.21
C GLU A 297 18.27 0.25 6.88
N ASP A 298 16.99 0.47 6.47
CA ASP A 298 16.39 -0.11 5.28
C ASP A 298 15.78 0.95 4.34
N TRP A 299 15.27 0.51 3.20
CA TRP A 299 14.54 1.35 2.25
C TRP A 299 13.17 1.74 2.80
N ASN A 300 12.84 3.01 2.73
CA ASN A 300 11.51 3.55 3.02
C ASN A 300 10.64 3.46 1.77
N HIS A 301 9.82 2.43 1.65
CA HIS A 301 8.82 2.30 0.59
C HIS A 301 7.63 3.19 0.89
N VAL A 302 7.41 4.21 0.07
CA VAL A 302 6.45 5.30 0.36
C VAL A 302 5.29 5.38 -0.63
N GLY A 303 5.16 4.37 -1.50
CA GLY A 303 4.13 4.35 -2.54
C GLY A 303 4.29 5.54 -3.48
N THR A 304 3.23 6.30 -3.69
CA THR A 304 3.20 7.43 -4.64
C THR A 304 3.68 8.76 -4.07
N ARG A 305 4.15 8.80 -2.81
CA ARG A 305 4.65 10.04 -2.17
C ARG A 305 5.92 10.53 -2.86
N LYS A 306 5.95 11.82 -3.21
CA LYS A 306 7.03 12.47 -3.97
C LYS A 306 7.96 13.33 -3.12
N GLU A 307 7.99 13.13 -1.80
CA GLU A 307 8.82 13.92 -0.89
C GLU A 307 9.28 13.08 0.31
N ALA A 308 10.58 13.18 0.62
CA ALA A 308 11.21 12.58 1.80
C ALA A 308 11.43 13.65 2.87
N TYR A 309 11.09 13.35 4.11
CA TYR A 309 11.22 14.26 5.24
C TYR A 309 12.21 13.69 6.26
N TYR A 310 13.16 14.53 6.65
CA TYR A 310 14.14 14.22 7.70
C TYR A 310 14.18 15.31 8.74
N THR A 311 14.14 14.92 10.00
CA THR A 311 14.14 15.86 11.14
C THR A 311 15.19 15.49 12.15
N ASN A 312 15.88 16.51 12.69
CA ASN A 312 16.86 16.37 13.75
C ASN A 312 18.00 15.37 13.43
N ILE A 313 18.50 15.43 12.20
CA ILE A 313 19.60 14.58 11.77
C ILE A 313 20.90 15.02 12.44
N ALA A 314 21.68 14.07 12.97
CA ALA A 314 22.94 14.33 13.63
C ALA A 314 23.99 14.90 12.64
N PRO A 315 24.98 15.66 13.12
CA PRO A 315 26.12 16.04 12.29
C PRO A 315 26.85 14.82 11.72
N GLY A 316 27.14 14.85 10.41
CA GLY A 316 27.74 13.71 9.72
C GLY A 316 27.69 13.87 8.21
N LYS A 317 28.11 12.81 7.53
CA LYS A 317 28.00 12.67 6.06
C LYS A 317 27.00 11.59 5.74
N TYR A 318 26.07 11.90 4.84
CA TYR A 318 24.96 11.04 4.45
C TYR A 318 24.83 11.03 2.93
N ILE A 319 24.25 9.98 2.38
CA ILE A 319 23.90 9.92 0.96
C ILE A 319 22.38 9.65 0.90
N PHE A 320 21.64 10.65 0.44
CA PHE A 320 20.24 10.44 0.07
C PHE A 320 20.19 9.68 -1.24
N HIS A 321 19.46 8.59 -1.28
CA HIS A 321 19.27 7.77 -2.47
C HIS A 321 17.78 7.52 -2.66
N VAL A 322 17.24 7.86 -3.83
CA VAL A 322 15.84 7.64 -4.20
C VAL A 322 15.77 6.83 -5.48
N ILE A 323 14.88 5.86 -5.48
CA ILE A 323 14.55 5.00 -6.61
C ILE A 323 13.05 5.11 -6.91
N ALA A 324 12.65 4.83 -8.13
CA ALA A 324 11.26 4.84 -8.53
C ALA A 324 10.93 3.72 -9.50
N SER A 325 9.67 3.31 -9.51
CA SER A 325 9.11 2.48 -10.57
C SER A 325 8.23 3.29 -11.51
N ASN A 326 7.97 2.73 -12.69
CA ASN A 326 6.87 3.17 -13.54
C ASN A 326 5.55 2.52 -13.06
N ASN A 327 4.46 2.80 -13.79
CA ASN A 327 3.13 2.22 -13.57
C ASN A 327 3.06 0.68 -13.78
N ASP A 328 4.08 0.06 -14.38
CA ASP A 328 4.19 -1.38 -14.64
C ASP A 328 5.14 -2.08 -13.67
N ASP A 329 5.43 -1.46 -12.51
CA ASP A 329 6.36 -1.94 -11.47
C ASP A 329 7.80 -2.19 -11.96
N VAL A 330 8.22 -1.52 -13.05
CA VAL A 330 9.60 -1.57 -13.53
C VAL A 330 10.43 -0.55 -12.77
N TRP A 331 11.23 -1.03 -11.80
CA TRP A 331 12.03 -0.20 -10.92
C TRP A 331 13.35 0.25 -11.56
N ASN A 332 13.60 1.56 -11.51
CA ASN A 332 14.93 2.12 -11.74
C ASN A 332 15.74 2.07 -10.44
N THR A 333 16.46 0.96 -10.23
CA THR A 333 17.25 0.73 -9.03
C THR A 333 18.52 1.56 -8.95
N GLN A 334 18.96 2.16 -10.07
CA GLN A 334 20.07 3.11 -10.08
C GLN A 334 19.63 4.42 -9.41
N GLY A 335 18.42 4.89 -9.69
CA GLY A 335 17.81 6.05 -9.06
C GLY A 335 18.63 7.33 -9.15
N LYS A 336 18.49 8.19 -8.15
CA LYS A 336 19.23 9.46 -8.00
C LYS A 336 19.83 9.56 -6.61
N THR A 337 21.05 10.09 -6.50
CA THR A 337 21.77 10.27 -5.24
C THR A 337 22.13 11.72 -5.00
N LEU A 338 22.19 12.13 -3.73
CA LEU A 338 22.63 13.46 -3.29
C LEU A 338 23.43 13.29 -1.99
N GLU A 339 24.69 13.74 -1.97
CA GLU A 339 25.50 13.76 -0.75
C GLU A 339 25.07 14.93 0.15
N ILE A 340 24.87 14.66 1.43
CA ILE A 340 24.42 15.64 2.43
C ILE A 340 25.44 15.67 3.58
N ILE A 341 26.09 16.80 3.76
CA ILE A 341 27.07 17.02 4.86
C ILE A 341 26.44 17.95 5.89
N ILE A 342 26.23 17.46 7.10
CA ILE A 342 25.74 18.28 8.21
C ILE A 342 26.94 18.61 9.12
N LEU A 343 27.27 19.91 9.22
CA LEU A 343 28.42 20.38 9.98
C LEU A 343 28.17 20.25 11.49
N SER A 344 29.23 19.93 12.23
CA SER A 344 29.18 19.95 13.68
C SER A 344 29.13 21.37 14.23
N PRO A 345 28.42 21.64 15.34
CA PRO A 345 28.45 22.94 15.98
C PRO A 345 29.88 23.24 16.47
N TRP A 346 30.27 24.54 16.39
CA TRP A 346 31.64 24.99 16.72
C TRP A 346 32.11 24.56 18.11
N TRP A 347 31.17 24.44 19.07
CA TRP A 347 31.48 24.00 20.45
C TRP A 347 31.73 22.50 20.62
N LYS A 348 31.50 21.69 19.57
CA LYS A 348 31.83 20.26 19.51
C LYS A 348 33.03 19.98 18.63
N THR A 349 33.77 21.02 18.23
CA THR A 349 34.98 20.83 17.40
C THR A 349 36.21 20.50 18.30
N PRO A 350 37.25 19.83 17.77
CA PRO A 350 38.48 19.56 18.53
C PRO A 350 39.11 20.81 19.14
N TRP A 351 39.04 21.95 18.46
CA TRP A 351 39.51 23.23 18.97
C TRP A 351 38.72 23.74 20.16
N ALA A 352 37.41 23.56 20.20
CA ALA A 352 36.60 23.91 21.33
C ALA A 352 36.96 23.07 22.57
N TYR A 353 37.17 21.79 22.42
CA TYR A 353 37.62 20.92 23.49
C TYR A 353 39.00 21.31 24.04
N MET A 354 39.95 21.77 23.18
CA MET A 354 41.23 22.33 23.65
C MET A 354 41.03 23.59 24.48
N ILE A 355 40.16 24.50 24.04
CA ILE A 355 39.83 25.71 24.81
C ILE A 355 39.20 25.34 26.15
N TYR A 356 38.26 24.38 26.19
CA TYR A 356 37.66 23.91 27.44
C TYR A 356 38.70 23.30 28.40
N ALA A 357 39.63 22.51 27.87
CA ALA A 357 40.72 21.94 28.67
C ALA A 357 41.62 23.05 29.27
N LEU A 358 41.98 24.08 28.48
CA LEU A 358 42.77 25.22 28.96
C LEU A 358 42.03 26.02 30.03
N LEU A 359 40.73 26.29 29.81
CA LEU A 359 39.88 26.97 30.81
C LEU A 359 39.79 26.17 32.11
N PHE A 360 39.61 24.85 32.02
CA PHE A 360 39.57 23.95 33.17
C PHE A 360 40.88 23.99 33.96
N ILE A 361 42.03 23.93 33.30
CA ILE A 361 43.37 24.04 33.90
C ILE A 361 43.50 25.42 34.56
N GLY A 362 43.12 26.50 33.90
CA GLY A 362 43.19 27.86 34.46
C GLY A 362 42.32 28.02 35.69
N ILE A 363 41.10 27.50 35.70
CA ILE A 363 40.20 27.53 36.86
C ILE A 363 40.78 26.72 38.02
N THR A 364 41.26 25.51 37.77
CA THR A 364 41.88 24.68 38.82
C THR A 364 43.13 25.32 39.41
N TYR A 365 43.96 25.94 38.53
CA TYR A 365 45.11 26.70 39.00
C TYR A 365 44.72 27.88 39.90
N THR A 366 43.76 28.69 39.49
CA THR A 366 43.29 29.86 40.28
C THR A 366 42.69 29.45 41.61
N ILE A 367 41.89 28.38 41.65
CA ILE A 367 41.34 27.81 42.89
C ILE A 367 42.47 27.31 43.78
N GLY A 368 43.42 26.55 43.23
CA GLY A 368 44.59 26.06 43.98
C GLY A 368 45.44 27.20 44.56
N TYR A 369 45.70 28.23 43.73
CA TYR A 369 46.43 29.44 44.17
C TYR A 369 45.69 30.20 45.29
N TYR A 370 44.38 30.35 45.16
CA TYR A 370 43.54 30.98 46.19
C TYR A 370 43.57 30.18 47.49
N MET A 371 43.42 28.88 47.44
CA MET A 371 43.51 28.02 48.65
C MET A 371 44.89 28.07 49.30
N TYR A 372 45.95 28.03 48.48
CA TYR A 372 47.32 28.18 48.96
C TYR A 372 47.54 29.53 49.63
N SER A 373 47.12 30.62 48.97
CA SER A 373 47.21 31.98 49.51
C SER A 373 46.43 32.13 50.82
N LYS A 374 45.23 31.60 50.91
CA LYS A 374 44.42 31.60 52.11
C LYS A 374 45.08 30.82 53.26
N HIS A 375 45.60 29.64 52.99
CA HIS A 375 46.29 28.80 53.93
C HIS A 375 47.60 29.53 54.48
N LYS A 376 48.35 30.13 53.56
CA LYS A 376 49.55 30.94 53.97
C LYS A 376 49.17 32.11 54.81
N LEU A 377 48.07 32.81 54.55
CA LEU A 377 47.58 33.92 55.35
C LEU A 377 47.17 33.43 56.73
N GLU A 378 46.45 32.36 56.87
CA GLU A 378 46.03 31.73 58.12
C GLU A 378 47.27 31.32 59.00
N LEU A 379 48.27 30.72 58.38
CA LEU A 379 49.51 30.37 59.06
C LEU A 379 50.25 31.61 59.59
N ASN A 380 50.32 32.66 58.75
CA ASN A 380 50.97 33.93 59.21
C ASN A 380 50.18 34.61 60.36
N LEU A 381 48.86 34.57 60.33
CA LEU A 381 48.01 35.06 61.40
C LEU A 381 48.23 34.25 62.69
N ARG A 382 48.29 32.95 62.64
CA ARG A 382 48.57 32.04 63.75
C ARG A 382 49.98 32.33 64.36
N MET A 383 51.00 32.48 63.50
CA MET A 383 52.35 32.80 63.92
C MET A 383 52.36 34.20 64.70
N ARG A 384 51.73 35.22 64.16
CA ARG A 384 51.61 36.50 64.81
C ARG A 384 50.88 36.46 66.16
N GLN A 385 49.82 35.60 66.24
CA GLN A 385 49.13 35.41 67.55
C GLN A 385 50.02 34.71 68.58
N MET A 386 50.78 33.70 68.19
CA MET A 386 51.72 33.01 69.05
C MET A 386 52.86 33.92 69.48
N GLU A 387 53.36 34.79 68.59
CA GLU A 387 54.36 35.82 68.97
C GLU A 387 53.82 36.81 69.97
N LYS A 388 52.58 37.28 69.78
CA LYS A 388 51.91 38.19 70.79
C LYS A 388 51.75 37.46 72.12
N GLN A 389 51.27 36.24 72.16
CA GLN A 389 51.14 35.50 73.42
C GLN A 389 52.48 35.29 74.11
N ARG A 390 53.56 34.96 73.42
CA ARG A 390 54.92 34.84 73.96
C ARG A 390 55.38 36.22 74.55
N MET A 391 55.11 37.31 73.85
CA MET A 391 55.49 38.65 74.33
C MET A 391 54.70 39.01 75.63
N GLU A 392 53.40 38.68 75.67
CA GLU A 392 52.58 38.90 76.86
C GLU A 392 53.03 38.05 78.05
N GLU A 393 53.36 36.76 77.82
CA GLU A 393 53.95 35.93 78.88
C GLU A 393 55.32 36.42 79.34
N PHE A 394 56.16 36.91 78.41
CA PHE A 394 57.46 37.48 78.74
C PHE A 394 57.29 38.81 79.55
N HIS A 395 56.29 39.64 79.25
CA HIS A 395 56.00 40.81 80.03
C HIS A 395 55.45 40.47 81.42
N GLN A 396 54.60 39.44 81.55
CA GLN A 396 54.08 39.04 82.90
C GLN A 396 55.17 38.40 83.75
N THR A 397 56.19 37.72 83.19
CA THR A 397 57.32 37.13 83.91
C THR A 397 58.33 38.18 84.36
N LYS A 398 58.33 39.38 83.75
CA LYS A 398 59.21 40.47 84.12
C LYS A 398 58.66 41.43 85.23
N ILE A 399 57.36 41.27 85.54
CA ILE A 399 56.64 42.10 86.55
C ILE A 399 56.50 41.34 87.91
N ARG A 400 56.95 40.07 87.97
CA ARG A 400 57.14 39.30 89.17
C ARG A 400 58.63 39.35 89.53
#